data_982c779f53daa4f71d8943bf18bbfd15
#
_entry.id   982c779f53daa4f71d8943bf18bbfd15
#
_cell.length_a   1.000
_cell.length_b   1.000
_cell.length_c   1.000
_cell.angle_alpha   90.00
_cell.angle_beta   90.00
_cell.angle_gamma   90.00
#
_symmetry.space_group_name_H-M   'P 1'
#
loop_
_entity.id
_entity.type
_entity.pdbx_description
1 polymer ?
#
loop_
_entity_poly.entity_id
_entity_poly.type
_entity_poly.pdbx_seq_one_letter_code
_entity_poly.pdbx_strand_id
1 'polypeptide(L)'
;MNYQPVKLKYTSLSLDEIKERSQFFYDLIKTRRSIRQFSLKKIDDNIIENAIKSAGTAPNGANLQPWHFVVIKNKKIKKAIRKAAEKEEEKFYNEVAPPEWLKALHPLGTDEHKEFLEEAPILIAVFEKKFSIEKKVKIKNYYVKESVGIATGILISALHYSGLCMLTHTPNPMTFLNKILKRPANEKPFVLLVVGFPKSNTKVPKFASQKKSLDKISTWYN
;
A
#
# COMPACT_ATOMS: atom_id res chain seq x y z
N MET A 1 -27.13 2.33 -17.64
CA MET A 1 -26.37 2.15 -18.91
C MET A 1 -26.72 0.77 -19.44
N ASN A 2 -26.99 0.66 -20.74
CA ASN A 2 -27.23 -0.64 -21.38
C ASN A 2 -25.89 -1.34 -21.63
N TYR A 3 -25.90 -2.69 -21.65
CA TYR A 3 -24.73 -3.47 -21.98
C TYR A 3 -24.27 -3.20 -23.41
N GLN A 4 -23.02 -2.74 -23.56
CA GLN A 4 -22.38 -2.48 -24.85
C GLN A 4 -21.02 -3.19 -24.90
N PRO A 5 -20.92 -4.38 -25.50
CA PRO A 5 -19.66 -5.10 -25.59
C PRO A 5 -18.71 -4.43 -26.60
N VAL A 6 -17.42 -4.45 -26.28
CA VAL A 6 -16.34 -4.04 -27.19
C VAL A 6 -15.36 -5.20 -27.35
N LYS A 7 -14.71 -5.27 -28.54
CA LYS A 7 -13.70 -6.32 -28.81
C LYS A 7 -12.50 -6.16 -27.86
N LEU A 8 -12.13 -7.26 -27.20
CA LEU A 8 -10.92 -7.31 -26.38
C LEU A 8 -9.68 -7.09 -27.28
N LYS A 9 -8.85 -6.11 -26.91
CA LYS A 9 -7.51 -5.95 -27.48
C LYS A 9 -6.56 -6.89 -26.72
N TYR A 10 -6.15 -7.96 -27.36
CA TYR A 10 -5.26 -8.95 -26.78
C TYR A 10 -4.04 -9.16 -27.69
N THR A 11 -2.84 -9.10 -27.11
CA THR A 11 -1.59 -9.41 -27.80
C THR A 11 -1.18 -10.83 -27.42
N SER A 12 -1.15 -11.75 -28.41
CA SER A 12 -0.63 -13.08 -28.20
C SER A 12 0.88 -13.04 -28.06
N LEU A 13 1.39 -13.80 -27.09
CA LEU A 13 2.81 -13.98 -26.84
C LEU A 13 3.17 -15.45 -27.09
N SER A 14 4.41 -15.72 -27.47
CA SER A 14 4.94 -17.07 -27.51
C SER A 14 5.04 -17.68 -26.11
N LEU A 15 5.06 -18.99 -26.01
CA LEU A 15 5.19 -19.69 -24.72
C LEU A 15 6.47 -19.29 -23.98
N ASP A 16 7.55 -19.06 -24.72
CA ASP A 16 8.84 -18.70 -24.12
C ASP A 16 8.81 -17.26 -23.58
N GLU A 17 8.23 -16.29 -24.29
CA GLU A 17 8.00 -14.95 -23.77
C GLU A 17 7.11 -14.95 -22.52
N ILE A 18 6.09 -15.80 -22.45
CA ILE A 18 5.22 -15.95 -21.28
C ILE A 18 6.03 -16.45 -20.08
N LYS A 19 6.88 -17.48 -20.27
CA LYS A 19 7.76 -18.02 -19.23
C LYS A 19 8.75 -16.98 -18.73
N GLU A 20 9.43 -16.28 -19.65
CA GLU A 20 10.40 -15.23 -19.33
C GLU A 20 9.77 -14.09 -18.52
N ARG A 21 8.62 -13.58 -18.94
CA ARG A 21 7.91 -12.51 -18.23
C ARG A 21 7.44 -12.96 -16.85
N SER A 22 6.97 -14.20 -16.73
CA SER A 22 6.54 -14.78 -15.44
C SER A 22 7.72 -14.87 -14.48
N GLN A 23 8.86 -15.39 -14.96
CA GLN A 23 10.08 -15.51 -14.15
C GLN A 23 10.64 -14.16 -13.78
N PHE A 24 10.71 -13.22 -14.73
CA PHE A 24 11.17 -11.85 -14.48
C PHE A 24 10.35 -11.16 -13.38
N PHE A 25 9.02 -11.25 -13.46
CA PHE A 25 8.15 -10.62 -12.47
C PHE A 25 8.32 -11.24 -11.08
N TYR A 26 8.43 -12.57 -10.99
CA TYR A 26 8.72 -13.25 -9.73
C TYR A 26 10.06 -12.82 -9.15
N ASP A 27 11.12 -12.80 -9.96
CA ASP A 27 12.47 -12.41 -9.54
C ASP A 27 12.52 -10.97 -9.03
N LEU A 28 11.77 -10.08 -9.66
CA LEU A 28 11.61 -8.72 -9.19
C LEU A 28 10.88 -8.67 -7.85
N ILE A 29 9.68 -9.23 -7.75
CA ILE A 29 8.82 -9.11 -6.57
C ILE A 29 9.41 -9.82 -5.34
N LYS A 30 10.13 -10.92 -5.51
CA LYS A 30 10.79 -11.62 -4.39
C LYS A 30 11.83 -10.75 -3.68
N THR A 31 12.35 -9.70 -4.32
CA THR A 31 13.31 -8.77 -3.72
C THR A 31 12.67 -7.68 -2.88
N ARG A 32 11.36 -7.44 -3.00
CA ARG A 32 10.65 -6.38 -2.29
C ARG A 32 10.71 -6.59 -0.77
N ARG A 33 11.11 -5.54 -0.06
CA ARG A 33 11.16 -5.52 1.41
C ARG A 33 10.51 -4.26 1.96
N SER A 34 9.93 -4.37 3.16
CA SER A 34 9.53 -3.21 3.95
C SER A 34 10.78 -2.59 4.56
N ILE A 35 11.02 -1.31 4.30
CA ILE A 35 12.15 -0.57 4.87
C ILE A 35 11.65 0.54 5.79
N ARG A 36 12.49 0.94 6.75
CA ARG A 36 12.19 2.01 7.72
C ARG A 36 13.24 3.12 7.72
N GLN A 37 14.20 3.06 6.80
CA GLN A 37 15.25 4.06 6.67
C GLN A 37 15.24 4.60 5.25
N PHE A 38 14.83 5.86 5.11
CA PHE A 38 14.63 6.50 3.81
C PHE A 38 15.63 7.63 3.60
N SER A 39 16.15 7.75 2.37
CA SER A 39 16.93 8.91 1.95
C SER A 39 16.02 10.10 1.66
N LEU A 40 16.57 11.31 1.73
CA LEU A 40 15.85 12.54 1.38
C LEU A 40 15.77 12.78 -0.15
N LYS A 41 16.26 11.83 -0.96
CA LYS A 41 16.25 11.95 -2.43
C LYS A 41 14.82 12.13 -2.92
N LYS A 42 14.60 13.18 -3.70
CA LYS A 42 13.29 13.49 -4.31
C LYS A 42 12.91 12.42 -5.34
N ILE A 43 11.63 12.19 -5.47
CA ILE A 43 11.03 11.31 -6.47
C ILE A 43 10.31 12.20 -7.48
N ASP A 44 10.45 11.88 -8.77
CA ASP A 44 9.69 12.54 -9.83
C ASP A 44 8.19 12.20 -9.69
N ASP A 45 7.35 13.22 -9.80
CA ASP A 45 5.91 13.09 -9.62
C ASP A 45 5.27 12.14 -10.64
N ASN A 46 5.77 12.10 -11.88
CA ASN A 46 5.29 11.20 -12.91
C ASN A 46 5.39 9.71 -12.51
N ILE A 47 6.43 9.34 -11.74
CA ILE A 47 6.59 7.97 -11.24
C ILE A 47 5.43 7.62 -10.30
N ILE A 48 5.09 8.53 -9.40
CA ILE A 48 3.99 8.34 -8.44
C ILE A 48 2.64 8.35 -9.16
N GLU A 49 2.44 9.27 -10.09
CA GLU A 49 1.23 9.33 -10.90
C GLU A 49 1.00 8.04 -11.68
N ASN A 50 2.03 7.52 -12.34
CA ASN A 50 1.92 6.28 -13.11
C ASN A 50 1.63 5.07 -12.20
N ALA A 51 2.24 5.01 -11.03
CA ALA A 51 1.94 3.96 -10.06
C ALA A 51 0.48 4.04 -9.55
N ILE A 52 -0.05 5.24 -9.30
CA ILE A 52 -1.45 5.45 -8.93
C ILE A 52 -2.39 5.12 -10.09
N LYS A 53 -2.06 5.53 -11.32
CA LYS A 53 -2.82 5.15 -12.53
C LYS A 53 -2.88 3.64 -12.69
N SER A 54 -1.75 2.94 -12.48
CA SER A 54 -1.71 1.47 -12.48
C SER A 54 -2.62 0.87 -11.41
N ALA A 55 -2.58 1.37 -10.18
CA ALA A 55 -3.48 0.96 -9.11
C ALA A 55 -4.95 1.20 -9.46
N GLY A 56 -5.24 2.30 -10.16
CA GLY A 56 -6.58 2.67 -10.63
C GLY A 56 -7.17 1.71 -11.67
N THR A 57 -6.37 0.81 -12.27
CA THR A 57 -6.85 -0.24 -13.18
C THR A 57 -7.28 -1.52 -12.48
N ALA A 58 -7.21 -1.58 -11.17
CA ALA A 58 -7.55 -2.77 -10.40
C ALA A 58 -8.98 -3.26 -10.67
N PRO A 59 -9.21 -4.58 -10.78
CA PRO A 59 -10.56 -5.12 -10.82
C PRO A 59 -11.31 -4.79 -9.53
N ASN A 60 -12.59 -4.47 -9.65
CA ASN A 60 -13.40 -4.05 -8.51
C ASN A 60 -14.89 -4.31 -8.75
N GLY A 61 -15.67 -4.34 -7.66
CA GLY A 61 -17.10 -4.60 -7.73
C GLY A 61 -17.83 -3.55 -8.57
N ALA A 62 -18.54 -4.00 -9.62
CA ALA A 62 -19.35 -3.19 -10.54
C ALA A 62 -18.63 -1.95 -11.12
N ASN A 63 -17.31 -1.99 -11.24
CA ASN A 63 -16.48 -0.87 -11.68
C ASN A 63 -16.68 0.42 -10.87
N LEU A 64 -17.00 0.32 -9.57
CA LEU A 64 -17.27 1.46 -8.69
C LEU A 64 -16.01 2.15 -8.19
N GLN A 65 -14.83 1.54 -8.37
CA GLN A 65 -13.52 2.12 -8.07
C GLN A 65 -13.46 2.77 -6.67
N PRO A 66 -13.70 1.99 -5.59
CA PRO A 66 -13.98 2.49 -4.25
C PRO A 66 -12.71 2.89 -3.49
N TRP A 67 -11.74 3.48 -4.15
CA TRP A 67 -10.47 3.93 -3.58
C TRP A 67 -10.26 5.44 -3.75
N HIS A 68 -9.43 5.97 -2.86
CA HIS A 68 -8.87 7.31 -3.02
C HIS A 68 -7.44 7.33 -2.51
N PHE A 69 -6.54 7.90 -3.29
CA PHE A 69 -5.13 8.01 -2.95
C PHE A 69 -4.78 9.46 -2.63
N VAL A 70 -4.15 9.71 -1.49
CA VAL A 70 -3.67 11.04 -1.10
C VAL A 70 -2.16 11.01 -1.03
N VAL A 71 -1.50 11.78 -1.90
CA VAL A 71 -0.04 11.92 -1.92
C VAL A 71 0.38 13.07 -1.03
N ILE A 72 1.27 12.81 -0.07
CA ILE A 72 1.71 13.78 0.94
C ILE A 72 3.22 14.01 0.82
N LYS A 73 3.61 15.21 0.36
CA LYS A 73 4.99 15.68 0.31
C LYS A 73 5.26 16.82 1.31
N ASN A 74 4.20 17.46 1.79
CA ASN A 74 4.30 18.61 2.69
C ASN A 74 4.87 18.20 4.05
N LYS A 75 6.01 18.78 4.43
CA LYS A 75 6.73 18.48 5.68
C LYS A 75 5.88 18.70 6.94
N LYS A 76 5.07 19.80 6.99
CA LYS A 76 4.21 20.09 8.14
C LYS A 76 3.13 19.03 8.31
N ILE A 77 2.53 18.58 7.21
CA ILE A 77 1.52 17.50 7.21
C ILE A 77 2.16 16.17 7.63
N LYS A 78 3.33 15.82 7.08
CA LYS A 78 4.06 14.60 7.48
C LYS A 78 4.38 14.59 8.98
N LYS A 79 4.86 15.74 9.53
CA LYS A 79 5.11 15.89 10.96
C LYS A 79 3.84 15.71 11.81
N ALA A 80 2.71 16.27 11.36
CA ALA A 80 1.43 16.08 12.04
C ALA A 80 0.97 14.60 12.02
N ILE A 81 1.15 13.92 10.87
CA ILE A 81 0.85 12.49 10.74
C ILE A 81 1.76 11.68 11.66
N ARG A 82 3.06 11.94 11.69
CA ARG A 82 4.00 11.25 12.59
C ARG A 82 3.57 11.35 14.04
N LYS A 83 3.36 12.58 14.55
CA LYS A 83 2.95 12.81 15.94
C LYS A 83 1.65 12.06 16.29
N ALA A 84 0.67 12.08 15.39
CA ALA A 84 -0.59 11.37 15.62
C ALA A 84 -0.41 9.86 15.59
N ALA A 85 0.41 9.34 14.66
CA ALA A 85 0.70 7.91 14.56
C ALA A 85 1.48 7.40 15.78
N GLU A 86 2.52 8.11 16.21
CA GLU A 86 3.32 7.75 17.39
C GLU A 86 2.47 7.71 18.66
N LYS A 87 1.51 8.62 18.83
CA LYS A 87 0.57 8.59 19.95
C LYS A 87 -0.30 7.32 19.98
N GLU A 88 -0.80 6.87 18.83
CA GLU A 88 -1.58 5.63 18.73
C GLU A 88 -0.69 4.39 18.93
N GLU A 89 0.54 4.42 18.43
CA GLU A 89 1.51 3.35 18.61
C GLU A 89 1.99 3.24 20.06
N GLU A 90 2.28 4.36 20.73
CA GLU A 90 2.61 4.40 22.16
C GLU A 90 1.53 3.71 22.98
N LYS A 91 0.27 4.06 22.75
CA LYS A 91 -0.86 3.41 23.39
C LYS A 91 -0.93 1.92 23.05
N PHE A 92 -0.70 1.55 21.78
CA PHE A 92 -0.71 0.16 21.35
C PHE A 92 0.36 -0.65 22.07
N TYR A 93 1.62 -0.20 22.07
CA TYR A 93 2.74 -0.93 22.67
C TYR A 93 2.66 -1.03 24.18
N ASN A 94 2.16 0.01 24.87
CA ASN A 94 2.19 0.09 26.32
C ASN A 94 0.89 -0.38 27.00
N GLU A 95 -0.27 -0.33 26.31
CA GLU A 95 -1.56 -0.55 26.95
C GLU A 95 -2.43 -1.63 26.28
N VAL A 96 -2.33 -1.79 24.96
CA VAL A 96 -3.34 -2.54 24.18
C VAL A 96 -2.82 -3.86 23.62
N ALA A 97 -1.53 -3.92 23.24
CA ALA A 97 -1.00 -5.09 22.54
C ALA A 97 -0.90 -6.31 23.45
N PRO A 98 -1.50 -7.47 23.07
CA PRO A 98 -1.27 -8.72 23.79
C PRO A 98 0.21 -9.12 23.75
N PRO A 99 0.74 -9.79 24.81
CA PRO A 99 2.14 -10.23 24.87
C PRO A 99 2.58 -11.06 23.64
N GLU A 100 1.70 -11.92 23.13
CA GLU A 100 1.97 -12.74 21.94
C GLU A 100 2.19 -11.89 20.69
N TRP A 101 1.46 -10.77 20.56
CA TRP A 101 1.64 -9.86 19.45
C TRP A 101 2.96 -9.11 19.55
N LEU A 102 3.30 -8.58 20.73
CA LEU A 102 4.61 -7.95 20.97
C LEU A 102 5.76 -8.92 20.67
N LYS A 103 5.64 -10.18 21.10
CA LYS A 103 6.60 -11.24 20.79
C LYS A 103 6.73 -11.49 19.28
N ALA A 104 5.64 -11.42 18.53
CA ALA A 104 5.67 -11.55 17.06
C ALA A 104 6.29 -10.33 16.34
N LEU A 105 6.19 -9.14 16.93
CA LEU A 105 6.78 -7.91 16.39
C LEU A 105 8.28 -7.77 16.68
N HIS A 106 8.74 -8.34 17.79
CA HIS A 106 10.13 -8.22 18.23
C HIS A 106 11.18 -8.59 17.14
N PRO A 107 11.03 -9.71 16.37
CA PRO A 107 11.98 -10.03 15.30
C PRO A 107 11.96 -9.06 14.12
N LEU A 108 10.95 -8.18 14.04
CA LEU A 108 10.82 -7.16 12.98
C LEU A 108 11.47 -5.83 13.37
N GLY A 109 11.93 -5.68 14.64
CA GLY A 109 12.58 -4.46 15.12
C GLY A 109 11.70 -3.23 14.96
N THR A 110 10.43 -3.31 15.37
CA THR A 110 9.48 -2.19 15.31
C THR A 110 9.06 -1.80 16.72
N ASP A 111 8.93 -0.51 16.94
CA ASP A 111 8.60 0.16 18.19
C ASP A 111 7.60 1.30 17.95
N GLU A 112 7.35 2.14 18.95
CA GLU A 112 6.44 3.29 18.88
C GLU A 112 6.99 4.47 18.05
N HIS A 113 8.30 4.55 17.79
CA HIS A 113 8.93 5.66 17.08
C HIS A 113 8.82 5.50 15.56
N LYS A 114 8.41 6.55 14.86
CA LYS A 114 8.06 6.51 13.43
C LYS A 114 8.73 7.65 12.63
N GLU A 115 10.03 7.87 12.84
CA GLU A 115 10.81 8.93 12.15
C GLU A 115 10.67 8.84 10.64
N PHE A 116 10.55 7.64 10.10
CA PHE A 116 10.39 7.40 8.67
C PHE A 116 9.19 8.11 8.06
N LEU A 117 8.16 8.47 8.85
CA LEU A 117 7.01 9.24 8.37
C LEU A 117 7.36 10.69 8.01
N GLU A 118 8.43 11.23 8.59
CA GLU A 118 8.96 12.56 8.20
C GLU A 118 10.12 12.46 7.22
N GLU A 119 10.98 11.44 7.36
CA GLU A 119 12.18 11.27 6.54
C GLU A 119 11.85 10.90 5.09
N ALA A 120 10.95 9.97 4.87
CA ALA A 120 10.59 9.55 3.53
C ALA A 120 10.09 10.74 2.69
N PRO A 121 10.50 10.85 1.42
CA PRO A 121 10.09 11.97 0.57
C PRO A 121 8.57 12.03 0.35
N ILE A 122 7.90 10.89 0.31
CA ILE A 122 6.46 10.79 0.01
C ILE A 122 5.76 9.82 0.96
N LEU A 123 4.56 10.20 1.40
CA LEU A 123 3.58 9.28 1.96
C LEU A 123 2.40 9.19 0.99
N ILE A 124 1.80 7.99 0.87
CA ILE A 124 0.56 7.79 0.13
C ILE A 124 -0.46 7.16 1.06
N ALA A 125 -1.47 7.95 1.46
CA ALA A 125 -2.58 7.43 2.24
C ALA A 125 -3.65 6.87 1.30
N VAL A 126 -3.97 5.59 1.48
CA VAL A 126 -5.01 4.89 0.71
C VAL A 126 -6.27 4.84 1.54
N PHE A 127 -7.38 5.24 0.94
CA PHE A 127 -8.70 5.27 1.58
C PHE A 127 -9.68 4.35 0.86
N GLU A 128 -10.50 3.66 1.64
CA GLU A 128 -11.72 2.98 1.20
C GLU A 128 -12.87 3.98 1.10
N LYS A 129 -13.59 4.00 -0.03
CA LYS A 129 -14.86 4.74 -0.14
C LYS A 129 -16.02 3.80 0.13
N LYS A 130 -16.67 3.93 1.29
CA LYS A 130 -17.81 3.10 1.67
C LYS A 130 -19.02 3.29 0.75
N PHE A 131 -19.19 4.50 0.24
CA PHE A 131 -20.22 4.87 -0.72
C PHE A 131 -19.73 6.05 -1.56
N SER A 132 -20.25 6.15 -2.77
CA SER A 132 -20.07 7.29 -3.67
C SER A 132 -21.31 8.21 -3.60
N ILE A 133 -21.14 9.46 -4.03
CA ILE A 133 -22.26 10.40 -4.17
C ILE A 133 -22.28 10.83 -5.63
N GLU A 134 -23.32 10.45 -6.36
CA GLU A 134 -23.56 10.84 -7.73
C GLU A 134 -24.90 11.60 -7.83
N LYS A 135 -24.88 12.79 -8.41
CA LYS A 135 -26.10 13.63 -8.55
C LYS A 135 -26.91 13.76 -7.26
N LYS A 136 -26.22 13.90 -6.11
CA LYS A 136 -26.79 13.95 -4.74
C LYS A 136 -27.38 12.63 -4.25
N VAL A 137 -27.27 11.53 -4.99
CA VAL A 137 -27.73 10.19 -4.57
C VAL A 137 -26.55 9.42 -3.98
N LYS A 138 -26.78 8.79 -2.85
CA LYS A 138 -25.80 7.92 -2.19
C LYS A 138 -25.84 6.53 -2.85
N ILE A 139 -24.73 6.12 -3.44
CA ILE A 139 -24.55 4.81 -4.07
C ILE A 139 -23.64 3.96 -3.19
N LYS A 140 -24.10 2.82 -2.73
CA LYS A 140 -23.31 1.87 -1.95
C LYS A 140 -22.24 1.24 -2.85
N ASN A 141 -20.98 1.23 -2.39
CA ASN A 141 -19.90 0.51 -3.06
C ASN A 141 -19.86 -0.96 -2.56
N TYR A 142 -19.54 -1.88 -3.47
CA TYR A 142 -19.45 -3.32 -3.20
C TYR A 142 -18.01 -3.79 -3.17
N TYR A 143 -17.71 -4.83 -2.38
CA TYR A 143 -16.38 -5.43 -2.27
C TYR A 143 -15.27 -4.38 -2.06
N VAL A 144 -15.55 -3.41 -1.19
CA VAL A 144 -14.71 -2.20 -1.02
C VAL A 144 -13.31 -2.59 -0.55
N LYS A 145 -13.24 -3.39 0.53
CA LYS A 145 -11.97 -3.77 1.16
C LYS A 145 -11.11 -4.62 0.22
N GLU A 146 -11.72 -5.59 -0.45
CA GLU A 146 -11.06 -6.47 -1.42
C GLU A 146 -10.53 -5.65 -2.60
N SER A 147 -11.36 -4.79 -3.16
CA SER A 147 -11.00 -3.92 -4.30
C SER A 147 -9.84 -2.99 -3.96
N VAL A 148 -9.88 -2.35 -2.79
CA VAL A 148 -8.82 -1.45 -2.32
C VAL A 148 -7.54 -2.23 -2.00
N GLY A 149 -7.67 -3.46 -1.48
CA GLY A 149 -6.55 -4.38 -1.26
C GLY A 149 -5.83 -4.74 -2.56
N ILE A 150 -6.57 -5.09 -3.62
CA ILE A 150 -6.03 -5.39 -4.95
C ILE A 150 -5.34 -4.15 -5.54
N ALA A 151 -6.01 -2.99 -5.51
CA ALA A 151 -5.43 -1.72 -5.98
C ALA A 151 -4.14 -1.36 -5.24
N THR A 152 -4.11 -1.58 -3.92
CA THR A 152 -2.90 -1.35 -3.10
C THR A 152 -1.77 -2.31 -3.48
N GLY A 153 -2.07 -3.58 -3.74
CA GLY A 153 -1.10 -4.56 -4.21
C GLY A 153 -0.47 -4.16 -5.55
N ILE A 154 -1.29 -3.68 -6.50
CA ILE A 154 -0.81 -3.15 -7.78
C ILE A 154 0.06 -1.90 -7.56
N LEU A 155 -0.37 -0.97 -6.70
CA LEU A 155 0.42 0.22 -6.35
C LEU A 155 1.81 -0.13 -5.81
N ILE A 156 1.87 -1.07 -4.86
CA ILE A 156 3.12 -1.56 -4.26
C ILE A 156 4.02 -2.18 -5.33
N SER A 157 3.44 -2.99 -6.23
CA SER A 157 4.19 -3.63 -7.32
C SER A 157 4.73 -2.61 -8.32
N ALA A 158 3.93 -1.62 -8.71
CA ALA A 158 4.34 -0.56 -9.63
C ALA A 158 5.46 0.32 -9.05
N LEU A 159 5.34 0.71 -7.77
CA LEU A 159 6.37 1.47 -7.08
C LEU A 159 7.68 0.66 -6.98
N HIS A 160 7.59 -0.63 -6.66
CA HIS A 160 8.77 -1.49 -6.58
C HIS A 160 9.41 -1.73 -7.95
N TYR A 161 8.61 -1.94 -8.98
CA TYR A 161 9.08 -2.05 -10.37
C TYR A 161 9.84 -0.79 -10.82
N SER A 162 9.42 0.37 -10.37
CA SER A 162 10.09 1.66 -10.63
C SER A 162 11.35 1.89 -9.77
N GLY A 163 11.81 0.90 -9.00
CA GLY A 163 13.02 1.00 -8.17
C GLY A 163 12.80 1.72 -6.82
N LEU A 164 11.56 1.96 -6.42
CA LEU A 164 11.24 2.56 -5.12
C LEU A 164 11.05 1.50 -4.04
N CYS A 165 11.43 1.87 -2.83
CA CYS A 165 11.16 1.09 -1.63
C CYS A 165 9.97 1.68 -0.86
N MET A 166 9.30 0.84 -0.07
CA MET A 166 8.16 1.27 0.73
C MET A 166 8.00 0.48 2.02
N LEU A 167 7.20 1.07 2.91
CA LEU A 167 6.65 0.44 4.10
C LEU A 167 5.13 0.58 4.08
N THR A 168 4.41 -0.48 4.35
CA THR A 168 3.00 -0.42 4.73
C THR A 168 2.90 -0.12 6.23
N HIS A 169 2.23 0.97 6.59
CA HIS A 169 2.06 1.42 7.97
C HIS A 169 0.56 1.52 8.29
N THR A 170 0.14 0.86 9.36
CA THR A 170 -1.28 0.70 9.72
C THR A 170 -1.48 0.90 11.23
N PRO A 171 -1.17 2.09 11.79
CA PRO A 171 -1.48 2.38 13.18
C PRO A 171 -2.99 2.26 13.40
N ASN A 172 -3.40 1.77 14.56
CA ASN A 172 -4.82 1.55 14.82
C ASN A 172 -5.25 2.27 16.11
N PRO A 173 -6.21 3.23 16.00
CA PRO A 173 -6.98 3.64 14.82
C PRO A 173 -6.24 4.64 13.89
N MET A 174 -6.54 4.62 12.59
CA MET A 174 -5.99 5.58 11.62
C MET A 174 -6.91 6.80 11.36
N THR A 175 -7.94 7.01 12.16
CA THR A 175 -8.94 8.09 11.94
C THR A 175 -8.35 9.51 11.98
N PHE A 176 -7.18 9.68 12.59
CA PHE A 176 -6.44 10.94 12.56
C PHE A 176 -6.09 11.39 11.13
N LEU A 177 -5.92 10.44 10.19
CA LEU A 177 -5.66 10.77 8.78
C LEU A 177 -6.83 11.52 8.15
N ASN A 178 -8.08 11.17 8.48
CA ASN A 178 -9.24 11.91 7.97
C ASN A 178 -9.20 13.37 8.41
N LYS A 179 -8.85 13.62 9.69
CA LYS A 179 -8.78 14.96 10.25
C LYS A 179 -7.64 15.77 9.62
N ILE A 180 -6.41 15.21 9.60
CA ILE A 180 -5.22 15.91 9.10
C ILE A 180 -5.33 16.17 7.59
N LEU A 181 -5.85 15.21 6.82
CA LEU A 181 -5.93 15.27 5.36
C LEU A 181 -7.30 15.82 4.87
N LYS A 182 -8.15 16.24 5.80
CA LYS A 182 -9.50 16.80 5.52
C LYS A 182 -10.32 15.89 4.60
N ARG A 183 -10.31 14.58 4.89
CA ARG A 183 -11.05 13.60 4.09
C ARG A 183 -12.50 13.47 4.56
N PRO A 184 -13.44 13.27 3.63
CA PRO A 184 -14.86 13.16 3.95
C PRO A 184 -15.17 11.88 4.76
N ALA A 185 -16.31 11.88 5.46
CA ALA A 185 -16.71 10.79 6.36
C ALA A 185 -16.99 9.45 5.65
N ASN A 186 -17.23 9.46 4.33
CA ASN A 186 -17.39 8.25 3.54
C ASN A 186 -16.06 7.58 3.17
N GLU A 187 -14.93 8.22 3.43
CA GLU A 187 -13.60 7.68 3.22
C GLU A 187 -13.03 7.17 4.55
N LYS A 188 -12.62 5.91 4.57
CA LYS A 188 -11.97 5.27 5.72
C LYS A 188 -10.51 4.96 5.36
N PRO A 189 -9.52 5.34 6.19
CA PRO A 189 -8.14 4.97 5.95
C PRO A 189 -7.97 3.44 5.88
N PHE A 190 -7.27 2.97 4.87
CA PHE A 190 -6.96 1.56 4.65
C PHE A 190 -5.51 1.23 5.00
N VAL A 191 -4.57 1.99 4.45
CA VAL A 191 -3.14 1.85 4.71
C VAL A 191 -2.42 3.16 4.40
N LEU A 192 -1.34 3.44 5.10
CA LEU A 192 -0.39 4.51 4.80
C LEU A 192 0.88 3.88 4.21
N LEU A 193 1.19 4.17 2.95
CA LEU A 193 2.45 3.77 2.32
C LEU A 193 3.49 4.87 2.54
N VAL A 194 4.63 4.47 3.08
CA VAL A 194 5.81 5.32 3.20
C VAL A 194 6.72 4.98 2.02
N VAL A 195 7.02 5.95 1.16
CA VAL A 195 7.64 5.70 -0.15
C VAL A 195 8.91 6.54 -0.32
N GLY A 196 9.98 5.90 -0.78
CA GLY A 196 11.26 6.57 -1.02
C GLY A 196 12.35 5.63 -1.51
N PHE A 197 13.56 6.17 -1.58
CA PHE A 197 14.77 5.39 -1.77
C PHE A 197 15.34 4.99 -0.40
N PRO A 198 16.01 3.84 -0.27
CA PRO A 198 16.66 3.47 0.99
C PRO A 198 17.83 4.41 1.29
N LYS A 199 18.15 4.62 2.55
CA LYS A 199 19.47 5.18 2.97
C LYS A 199 20.59 4.20 2.60
N SER A 200 21.81 4.70 2.45
CA SER A 200 22.99 3.86 2.33
C SER A 200 23.07 2.88 3.51
N ASN A 201 23.43 1.63 3.22
CA ASN A 201 23.54 0.57 4.23
C ASN A 201 22.25 0.26 5.01
N THR A 202 21.07 0.56 4.45
CA THR A 202 19.78 0.19 5.04
C THR A 202 19.74 -1.32 5.30
N LYS A 203 19.42 -1.70 6.54
CA LYS A 203 19.25 -3.09 6.94
C LYS A 203 17.77 -3.45 7.04
N VAL A 204 17.45 -4.71 6.76
CA VAL A 204 16.12 -5.27 6.95
C VAL A 204 16.19 -6.48 7.88
N PRO A 205 15.17 -6.77 8.68
CA PRO A 205 15.18 -7.93 9.55
C PRO A 205 15.37 -9.23 8.75
N LYS A 206 16.29 -10.08 9.15
CA LYS A 206 16.53 -11.40 8.50
C LYS A 206 15.25 -12.23 8.44
N PHE A 207 14.45 -12.18 9.52
CA PHE A 207 13.15 -12.86 9.60
C PHE A 207 12.20 -12.43 8.47
N ALA A 208 12.19 -11.16 8.06
CA ALA A 208 11.32 -10.66 7.00
C ALA A 208 11.63 -11.23 5.60
N SER A 209 12.81 -11.85 5.41
CA SER A 209 13.17 -12.53 4.16
C SER A 209 12.62 -13.95 4.06
N GLN A 210 12.24 -14.56 5.18
CA GLN A 210 11.69 -15.91 5.21
C GLN A 210 10.28 -15.93 4.63
N LYS A 211 10.05 -16.79 3.66
CA LYS A 211 8.74 -16.97 3.01
C LYS A 211 8.33 -18.43 3.11
N LYS A 212 7.04 -18.66 3.18
CA LYS A 212 6.50 -20.03 3.07
C LYS A 212 6.85 -20.60 1.71
N SER A 213 7.12 -21.90 1.65
CA SER A 213 7.29 -22.65 0.40
C SER A 213 5.97 -22.74 -0.37
N LEU A 214 6.05 -23.04 -1.66
CA LEU A 214 4.88 -23.08 -2.55
C LEU A 214 3.82 -24.07 -2.08
N ASP A 215 4.22 -25.23 -1.63
CA ASP A 215 3.36 -26.29 -1.08
C ASP A 215 2.54 -25.84 0.14
N LYS A 216 3.03 -24.85 0.89
CA LYS A 216 2.33 -24.27 2.06
C LYS A 216 1.35 -23.15 1.71
N ILE A 217 1.34 -22.69 0.48
CA ILE A 217 0.49 -21.55 0.04
C ILE A 217 -0.37 -21.89 -1.18
N SER A 218 -0.24 -23.10 -1.74
CA SER A 218 -1.03 -23.53 -2.90
C SER A 218 -1.38 -25.02 -2.81
N THR A 219 -2.52 -25.36 -3.41
CA THR A 219 -2.95 -26.75 -3.65
C THR A 219 -3.29 -26.89 -5.13
N TRP A 220 -2.84 -27.96 -5.78
CA TRP A 220 -3.05 -28.24 -7.20
C TRP A 220 -3.97 -29.44 -7.35
N TYR A 221 -5.00 -29.33 -8.15
CA TYR A 221 -5.87 -30.41 -8.59
C TYR A 221 -5.60 -30.63 -10.09
N ASN A 222 -5.08 -31.80 -10.44
CA ASN A 222 -4.73 -32.21 -11.82
C ASN A 222 -5.80 -33.14 -12.39
#